data_ede2add484cc3b7fb82bccf936c173f0
#
_entry.id   ede2add484cc3b7fb82bccf936c173f0
#
_cell.length_a   1.000
_cell.length_b   1.000
_cell.length_c   1.000
_cell.angle_alpha   90.00
_cell.angle_beta   90.00
_cell.angle_gamma   90.00
#
_symmetry.space_group_name_H-M   'P 1'
#
loop_
_entity.id
_entity.type
_entity.pdbx_description
1 polymer ?
#
loop_
_entity_poly.entity_id
_entity_poly.type
_entity_poly.pdbx_seq_one_letter_code
_entity_poly.pdbx_strand_id
1 'polypeptide(L)'
;QRRWRNTIRIDEKLYAPDEMLDRAVLDNQGREIGVITDLVKVKRTYKGFIVRTRLHAQKQYGIEDSIRIPLTAFSRTRERLDEIVLSRTFDRVLQLPSYIAINDPEFDEE
;
A
#
# COMPACT_ATOMS: atom_id res chain seq x y z
N GLN A 1 10.92 -14.15 -18.74
CA GLN A 1 11.75 -14.27 -17.65
C GLN A 1 12.10 -12.98 -16.97
N ARG A 2 12.26 -11.94 -17.69
CA ARG A 2 12.48 -10.72 -17.02
C ARG A 2 11.26 -10.11 -16.49
N ARG A 3 10.10 -10.48 -16.94
CA ARG A 3 8.88 -9.89 -16.50
C ARG A 3 8.57 -10.09 -15.08
N TRP A 4 8.92 -11.23 -14.49
CA TRP A 4 8.57 -11.48 -13.11
C TRP A 4 9.30 -10.54 -12.16
N ARG A 5 10.37 -9.88 -12.62
CA ARG A 5 11.04 -8.90 -11.79
C ARG A 5 10.25 -7.62 -11.66
N ASN A 6 9.30 -7.43 -12.58
CA ASN A 6 8.47 -6.24 -12.55
C ASN A 6 7.09 -6.53 -12.05
N THR A 7 6.96 -7.57 -11.21
CA THR A 7 5.66 -7.91 -10.66
C THR A 7 5.63 -7.61 -9.18
N ILE A 8 4.41 -7.48 -8.68
CA ILE A 8 4.13 -7.26 -7.27
C ILE A 8 3.38 -8.47 -6.77
N ARG A 9 3.83 -9.01 -5.65
CA ARG A 9 3.18 -10.19 -5.08
C ARG A 9 2.32 -9.78 -3.89
N ILE A 10 1.03 -10.11 -3.96
CA ILE A 10 0.09 -9.91 -2.86
C ILE A 10 -0.60 -11.24 -2.64
N ASP A 11 -0.44 -11.81 -1.45
CA ASP A 11 -1.10 -13.06 -1.08
C ASP A 11 -0.89 -14.14 -2.15
N GLU A 12 0.36 -14.30 -2.56
CA GLU A 12 0.76 -15.33 -3.52
C GLU A 12 0.25 -15.14 -4.94
N LYS A 13 -0.38 -14.01 -5.21
CA LYS A 13 -0.75 -13.67 -6.57
C LYS A 13 0.19 -12.61 -7.09
N LEU A 14 0.46 -12.66 -8.38
CA LEU A 14 1.36 -11.70 -9.01
C LEU A 14 0.57 -10.70 -9.85
N TYR A 15 0.96 -9.46 -9.76
CA TYR A 15 0.31 -8.36 -10.46
C TYR A 15 1.33 -7.52 -11.19
N ALA A 16 0.94 -6.99 -12.34
CA ALA A 16 1.74 -5.96 -12.98
C ALA A 16 1.60 -4.67 -12.15
N PRO A 17 2.64 -3.84 -12.13
CA PRO A 17 2.58 -2.62 -11.31
C PRO A 17 1.39 -1.73 -11.64
N ASP A 18 1.06 -1.57 -12.92
CA ASP A 18 -0.02 -0.68 -13.28
C ASP A 18 -1.39 -1.22 -12.89
N GLU A 19 -1.48 -2.52 -12.58
CA GLU A 19 -2.75 -3.06 -12.11
C GLU A 19 -3.10 -2.60 -10.70
N MET A 20 -2.12 -2.07 -9.99
CA MET A 20 -2.35 -1.61 -8.63
C MET A 20 -2.78 -0.16 -8.57
N LEU A 21 -2.50 0.60 -9.62
CA LEU A 21 -2.83 2.03 -9.61
C LEU A 21 -4.33 2.23 -9.56
N ASP A 22 -4.74 3.22 -8.80
CA ASP A 22 -6.15 3.62 -8.65
C ASP A 22 -7.01 2.64 -7.86
N ARG A 23 -6.42 1.60 -7.29
CA ARG A 23 -7.19 0.72 -6.42
C ARG A 23 -7.46 1.40 -5.09
N ALA A 24 -8.67 1.20 -4.59
CA ALA A 24 -9.00 1.69 -3.26
C ALA A 24 -8.36 0.80 -2.21
N VAL A 25 -7.82 1.42 -1.17
CA VAL A 25 -7.17 0.72 -0.07
C VAL A 25 -8.15 0.67 1.10
N LEU A 26 -8.50 -0.54 1.52
CA LEU A 26 -9.42 -0.76 2.64
C LEU A 26 -8.69 -1.43 3.79
N ASP A 27 -9.11 -1.14 5.01
CA ASP A 27 -8.58 -1.90 6.13
C ASP A 27 -9.36 -3.22 6.24
N ASN A 28 -9.02 -4.04 7.24
CA ASN A 28 -9.63 -5.37 7.34
C ASN A 28 -11.08 -5.32 7.82
N GLN A 29 -11.59 -4.14 8.13
CA GLN A 29 -13.00 -3.95 8.47
C GLN A 29 -13.78 -3.30 7.35
N GLY A 30 -13.15 -3.15 6.19
CA GLY A 30 -13.83 -2.62 5.03
C GLY A 30 -13.87 -1.10 4.95
N ARG A 31 -13.13 -0.40 5.81
CA ARG A 31 -13.10 1.06 5.77
C ARG A 31 -12.08 1.53 4.76
N GLU A 32 -12.48 2.44 3.90
CA GLU A 32 -11.59 2.94 2.86
C GLU A 32 -10.65 3.99 3.43
N ILE A 33 -9.34 3.76 3.22
CA ILE A 33 -8.31 4.65 3.71
C ILE A 33 -7.88 5.63 2.64
N GLY A 34 -7.81 5.18 1.41
CA GLY A 34 -7.36 6.03 0.32
C GLY A 34 -7.25 5.26 -0.97
N VAL A 35 -6.46 5.78 -1.90
CA VAL A 35 -6.31 5.23 -3.25
C VAL A 35 -4.83 5.18 -3.59
N ILE A 36 -4.41 4.09 -4.23
CA ILE A 36 -3.02 3.96 -4.65
C ILE A 36 -2.76 4.89 -5.82
N THR A 37 -1.77 5.78 -5.67
CA THR A 37 -1.43 6.71 -6.73
C THR A 37 -0.07 6.43 -7.36
N ASP A 38 0.79 5.67 -6.66
CA ASP A 38 2.10 5.38 -7.21
C ASP A 38 2.71 4.22 -6.44
N LEU A 39 3.90 3.82 -6.82
CA LEU A 39 4.58 2.67 -6.27
C LEU A 39 5.89 3.09 -5.63
N VAL A 40 6.30 2.37 -4.60
CA VAL A 40 7.59 2.61 -3.95
C VAL A 40 8.52 1.48 -4.34
N LYS A 41 9.66 1.85 -4.92
CA LYS A 41 10.60 0.88 -5.45
C LYS A 41 12.00 1.19 -4.92
N VAL A 42 12.68 0.17 -4.43
CA VAL A 42 14.05 0.32 -3.95
C VAL A 42 14.90 -0.70 -4.66
N LYS A 43 15.90 -0.22 -5.42
CA LYS A 43 16.84 -1.10 -6.12
C LYS A 43 16.12 -2.19 -6.91
N ARG A 44 15.13 -1.77 -7.72
CA ARG A 44 14.39 -2.67 -8.60
C ARG A 44 13.42 -3.59 -7.89
N THR A 45 13.20 -3.38 -6.60
CA THR A 45 12.26 -4.19 -5.84
C THR A 45 11.13 -3.31 -5.35
N TYR A 46 9.90 -3.72 -5.62
CA TYR A 46 8.74 -2.98 -5.13
C TYR A 46 8.59 -3.22 -3.64
N LYS A 47 8.46 -2.15 -2.88
CA LYS A 47 8.39 -2.22 -1.43
C LYS A 47 7.02 -1.83 -0.88
N GLY A 48 6.29 -1.04 -1.62
CA GLY A 48 5.00 -0.58 -1.14
C GLY A 48 4.30 0.30 -2.14
N PHE A 49 3.26 0.95 -1.67
CA PHE A 49 2.46 1.84 -2.50
C PHE A 49 2.41 3.22 -1.88
N ILE A 50 2.34 4.23 -2.74
CA ILE A 50 2.03 5.58 -2.29
C ILE A 50 0.52 5.70 -2.37
N VAL A 51 -0.08 6.06 -1.25
CA VAL A 51 -1.53 6.10 -1.10
C VAL A 51 -1.95 7.54 -0.79
N ARG A 52 -2.87 8.06 -1.61
CA ARG A 52 -3.48 9.34 -1.31
C ARG A 52 -4.63 9.06 -0.35
N THR A 53 -4.57 9.62 0.84
CA THR A 53 -5.51 9.29 1.89
C THR A 53 -6.76 10.15 1.81
N ARG A 54 -7.88 9.57 2.28
CA ARG A 54 -9.14 10.28 2.37
C ARG A 54 -9.09 11.26 3.50
N LEU A 55 -9.84 12.35 3.36
CA LEU A 55 -9.83 13.39 4.38
C LEU A 55 -10.28 12.85 5.74
N HIS A 56 -11.29 12.00 5.77
CA HIS A 56 -11.75 11.45 7.04
C HIS A 56 -10.65 10.60 7.71
N ALA A 57 -9.85 9.92 6.92
CA ALA A 57 -8.76 9.12 7.48
C ALA A 57 -7.65 10.02 8.01
N GLN A 58 -7.38 11.12 7.31
CA GLN A 58 -6.37 12.08 7.78
C GLN A 58 -6.75 12.61 9.13
N LYS A 59 -8.01 12.96 9.30
CA LYS A 59 -8.47 13.53 10.56
C LYS A 59 -8.54 12.49 11.67
N GLN A 60 -8.99 11.29 11.34
CA GLN A 60 -9.14 10.25 12.34
C GLN A 60 -7.81 9.74 12.85
N TYR A 61 -6.84 9.60 11.97
CA TYR A 61 -5.56 8.96 12.32
C TYR A 61 -4.39 9.95 12.41
N GLY A 62 -4.62 11.22 12.10
CA GLY A 62 -3.56 12.21 12.17
C GLY A 62 -2.46 11.95 11.15
N ILE A 63 -2.83 11.52 9.96
CA ILE A 63 -1.86 11.21 8.91
C ILE A 63 -1.91 12.25 7.81
N GLU A 64 -0.87 12.23 6.99
CA GLU A 64 -0.77 13.18 5.90
C GLU A 64 -1.60 12.72 4.70
N ASP A 65 -1.73 13.61 3.72
CA ASP A 65 -2.53 13.31 2.55
C ASP A 65 -1.85 12.32 1.61
N SER A 66 -0.59 12.02 1.83
CA SER A 66 0.13 11.03 1.04
C SER A 66 1.03 10.24 1.98
N ILE A 67 0.82 8.94 2.00
CA ILE A 67 1.60 8.05 2.86
C ILE A 67 2.07 6.86 2.05
N ARG A 68 3.02 6.12 2.60
CA ARG A 68 3.51 4.89 1.98
C ARG A 68 3.07 3.72 2.84
N ILE A 69 2.51 2.70 2.20
CA ILE A 69 2.10 1.49 2.89
C ILE A 69 2.90 0.33 2.33
N PRO A 70 3.61 -0.41 3.18
CA PRO A 70 4.45 -1.51 2.70
C PRO A 70 3.61 -2.66 2.15
N LEU A 71 4.18 -3.39 1.18
CA LEU A 71 3.47 -4.51 0.57
C LEU A 71 3.06 -5.55 1.60
N THR A 72 3.88 -5.73 2.63
CA THR A 72 3.61 -6.74 3.64
C THR A 72 2.38 -6.44 4.50
N ALA A 73 1.84 -5.23 4.40
CA ALA A 73 0.66 -4.88 5.16
C ALA A 73 -0.64 -5.34 4.50
N PHE A 74 -0.57 -5.84 3.28
CA PHE A 74 -1.77 -6.21 2.54
C PHE A 74 -2.00 -7.72 2.59
N SER A 75 -3.27 -8.12 2.63
CA SER A 75 -3.63 -9.53 2.68
C SER A 75 -4.18 -10.05 1.37
N ARG A 76 -4.90 -9.24 0.61
CA ARG A 76 -5.50 -9.71 -0.64
C ARG A 76 -6.03 -8.54 -1.45
N THR A 77 -6.40 -8.83 -2.69
CA THR A 77 -7.07 -7.88 -3.56
C THR A 77 -8.51 -8.32 -3.77
N ARG A 78 -9.35 -7.38 -4.19
CA ARG A 78 -10.73 -7.68 -4.57
C ARG A 78 -10.89 -7.18 -5.99
N GLU A 79 -10.66 -8.10 -6.91
CA GLU A 79 -10.56 -7.74 -8.33
C GLU A 79 -11.78 -7.03 -8.88
N ARG A 80 -12.95 -7.55 -8.56
CA ARG A 80 -14.17 -7.00 -9.11
C ARG A 80 -14.46 -5.60 -8.65
N LEU A 81 -13.99 -5.25 -7.48
CA LEU A 81 -14.25 -3.94 -6.89
C LEU A 81 -13.07 -3.01 -7.01
N ASP A 82 -11.99 -3.49 -7.63
CA ASP A 82 -10.79 -2.68 -7.82
C ASP A 82 -10.25 -2.20 -6.47
N GLU A 83 -10.16 -3.12 -5.52
CA GLU A 83 -9.75 -2.81 -4.15
C GLU A 83 -8.60 -3.67 -3.72
N ILE A 84 -7.91 -3.24 -2.69
CA ILE A 84 -6.87 -4.02 -2.04
C ILE A 84 -7.06 -3.86 -0.54
N VAL A 85 -6.91 -4.95 0.21
CA VAL A 85 -7.31 -5.01 1.61
C VAL A 85 -6.11 -5.20 2.50
N LEU A 86 -6.00 -4.36 3.53
CA LEU A 86 -4.96 -4.49 4.54
C LEU A 86 -5.28 -5.67 5.45
N SER A 87 -4.24 -6.27 6.02
CA SER A 87 -4.40 -7.42 6.90
C SER A 87 -4.88 -7.05 8.30
N ARG A 88 -4.84 -5.76 8.63
CA ARG A 88 -5.20 -5.28 9.96
C ARG A 88 -6.05 -4.04 9.87
N THR A 89 -6.52 -3.55 11.01
CA THR A 89 -7.13 -2.23 11.06
C THR A 89 -6.04 -1.22 10.80
N PHE A 90 -6.43 -0.03 10.35
CA PHE A 90 -5.43 0.93 9.91
C PHE A 90 -4.57 1.44 11.07
N ASP A 91 -5.16 1.59 12.25
CA ASP A 91 -4.36 2.02 13.41
C ASP A 91 -3.25 1.01 13.72
N ARG A 92 -3.50 -0.27 13.47
CA ARG A 92 -2.47 -1.29 13.66
C ARG A 92 -1.41 -1.21 12.59
N VAL A 93 -1.81 -0.91 11.36
CA VAL A 93 -0.85 -0.76 10.27
C VAL A 93 0.12 0.37 10.57
N LEU A 94 -0.37 1.45 11.14
CA LEU A 94 0.47 2.61 11.47
C LEU A 94 1.54 2.27 12.49
N GLN A 95 1.34 1.21 13.27
CA GLN A 95 2.30 0.79 14.29
C GLN A 95 3.29 -0.25 13.80
N LEU A 96 3.14 -0.73 12.58
CA LEU A 96 4.07 -1.74 12.06
C LEU A 96 5.45 -1.14 11.87
N PRO A 97 6.50 -1.86 12.28
CA PRO A 97 7.85 -1.37 12.03
C PRO A 97 8.11 -1.10 10.56
N SER A 98 7.54 -1.93 9.65
CA SER A 98 7.72 -1.72 8.22
C SER A 98 7.04 -0.44 7.75
N TYR A 99 5.89 -0.08 8.33
CA TYR A 99 5.23 1.17 7.98
C TYR A 99 6.05 2.36 8.44
N ILE A 100 6.54 2.29 9.68
CA ILE A 100 7.34 3.36 10.24
C ILE A 100 8.61 3.56 9.42
N ALA A 101 9.25 2.45 9.05
CA ALA A 101 10.49 2.53 8.28
C ALA A 101 10.30 3.13 6.89
N ILE A 102 9.23 2.70 6.18
CA ILE A 102 9.04 3.17 4.82
C ILE A 102 8.61 4.64 4.77
N ASN A 103 8.06 5.15 5.88
CA ASN A 103 7.68 6.55 5.97
C ASN A 103 8.71 7.42 6.67
N ASP A 104 9.85 6.84 7.03
CA ASP A 104 10.95 7.58 7.60
C ASP A 104 11.48 8.56 6.54
N PRO A 105 11.73 9.82 6.90
CA PRO A 105 12.25 10.78 5.94
C PRO A 105 13.56 10.36 5.29
N GLU A 106 14.28 9.46 5.92
CA GLU A 106 15.56 8.99 5.37
C GLU A 106 15.43 7.71 4.57
N PHE A 107 14.21 7.27 4.32
CA PHE A 107 14.00 6.07 3.53
C PHE A 107 14.49 6.29 2.10
N ASP A 108 15.30 5.34 1.61
CA ASP A 108 15.91 5.44 0.29
C ASP A 108 15.09 4.69 -0.75
N GLU A 109 14.48 5.41 -1.67
CA GLU A 109 13.62 4.82 -2.70
C GLU A 109 14.38 4.45 -3.94
N GLU A 110 15.63 4.85 -4.01
CA GLU A 110 16.30 4.67 -5.23
C GLU A 110 16.55 3.26 -5.59
#